data_7f0cb45d01d8502a91d09dd6e2607e3d
#
_entry.id   7f0cb45d01d8502a91d09dd6e2607e3d
#
_cell.length_a   1.000
_cell.length_b   1.000
_cell.length_c   1.000
_cell.angle_alpha   90.00
_cell.angle_beta   90.00
_cell.angle_gamma   90.00
#
_symmetry.space_group_name_H-M   'P 1'
#
loop_
_entity.id
_entity.type
_entity.pdbx_description
1 polymer ?
#
loop_
_entity_poly.entity_id
_entity_poly.type
_entity_poly.pdbx_seq_one_letter_code
_entity_poly.pdbx_strand_id
1 'polypeptide(L)'
;MTRDLDILIIGGGISGMLTARELHLAGRQVTILDKSAIGQESSWAGGGILLPIYPWRQPAAISDLVIESLKMYPQLSQELFTCSGIDPEWYPCGMLICKNPDINLAKDWCESRQIRYQQAPNSMLTDLDTDFDQPLWLPDIAQARNPRLLKSLKTYLTQQGVSFIEHADITDIVIFQRRLHSIKTTQQSFTPSQTVLCAGAWTTEFLKQWLPQTSIQLDIQPVRGQMLLFDASPDTLPHMILDNDHYLIPRRDGKILVGSTVEQAGFEKQTTDQARQDLYQFATRLLPALKQYPICAHWAGLRPGTPTGVPYIGFHPDLDNLSINAGHFRNGLVMGPASARLLADLILQRTPQINPVAYSLH
;
A
#
# COMPACT_ATOMS: atom_id res chain seq x y z
N MET A 1 -24.68 23.28 6.26
CA MET A 1 -24.49 23.86 4.91
C MET A 1 -24.04 22.75 3.98
N THR A 2 -24.54 22.69 2.76
CA THR A 2 -24.07 21.75 1.73
C THR A 2 -22.96 22.41 0.91
N ARG A 3 -21.89 21.69 0.60
CA ARG A 3 -20.76 22.19 -0.20
C ARG A 3 -20.66 21.39 -1.50
N ASP A 4 -20.71 22.09 -2.63
CA ASP A 4 -20.46 21.50 -3.93
C ASP A 4 -18.96 21.20 -4.09
N LEU A 5 -18.66 20.00 -4.60
CA LEU A 5 -17.29 19.52 -4.82
C LEU A 5 -17.12 19.02 -6.24
N ASP A 6 -15.95 19.26 -6.83
CA ASP A 6 -15.57 18.62 -8.09
C ASP A 6 -15.33 17.11 -7.85
N ILE A 7 -14.34 16.77 -7.04
CA ILE A 7 -14.03 15.37 -6.69
C ILE A 7 -13.98 15.19 -5.18
N LEU A 8 -14.70 14.19 -4.68
CA LEU A 8 -14.61 13.71 -3.32
C LEU A 8 -13.98 12.32 -3.30
N ILE A 9 -12.88 12.17 -2.56
CA ILE A 9 -12.24 10.87 -2.31
C ILE A 9 -12.57 10.42 -0.90
N ILE A 10 -13.15 9.24 -0.74
CA ILE A 10 -13.48 8.63 0.54
C ILE A 10 -12.37 7.64 0.90
N GLY A 11 -11.60 7.97 1.94
CA GLY A 11 -10.44 7.23 2.41
C GLY A 11 -9.12 7.92 2.08
N GLY A 12 -8.41 8.36 3.12
CA GLY A 12 -7.15 9.09 3.08
C GLY A 12 -5.91 8.20 3.26
N GLY A 13 -5.97 6.93 2.85
CA GLY A 13 -4.82 6.05 2.74
C GLY A 13 -3.93 6.38 1.53
N ILE A 14 -2.90 5.54 1.29
CA ILE A 14 -1.97 5.76 0.16
C ILE A 14 -2.70 5.81 -1.19
N SER A 15 -3.68 4.91 -1.42
CA SER A 15 -4.46 4.88 -2.66
C SER A 15 -5.25 6.17 -2.88
N GLY A 16 -5.94 6.67 -1.83
CA GLY A 16 -6.70 7.92 -1.92
C GLY A 16 -5.82 9.14 -2.14
N MET A 17 -4.72 9.26 -1.40
CA MET A 17 -3.81 10.40 -1.53
C MET A 17 -3.08 10.40 -2.88
N LEU A 18 -2.64 9.24 -3.40
CA LEU A 18 -2.01 9.17 -4.73
C LEU A 18 -3.04 9.44 -5.84
N THR A 19 -4.27 8.94 -5.72
CA THR A 19 -5.36 9.27 -6.66
C THR A 19 -5.67 10.77 -6.65
N ALA A 20 -5.69 11.38 -5.45
CA ALA A 20 -5.84 12.85 -5.33
C ALA A 20 -4.73 13.60 -6.06
N ARG A 21 -3.48 13.14 -5.92
CA ARG A 21 -2.33 13.74 -6.61
C ARG A 21 -2.50 13.68 -8.14
N GLU A 22 -2.81 12.52 -8.70
CA GLU A 22 -2.96 12.36 -10.16
C GLU A 22 -4.10 13.23 -10.72
N LEU A 23 -5.24 13.31 -10.01
CA LEU A 23 -6.37 14.13 -10.40
C LEU A 23 -6.08 15.64 -10.24
N HIS A 24 -5.40 16.02 -9.15
CA HIS A 24 -5.01 17.41 -8.91
C HIS A 24 -4.00 17.90 -9.97
N LEU A 25 -3.00 17.10 -10.32
CA LEU A 25 -2.06 17.41 -11.41
C LEU A 25 -2.73 17.59 -12.77
N ALA A 26 -3.92 17.00 -12.95
CA ALA A 26 -4.77 17.21 -14.11
C ALA A 26 -5.70 18.45 -14.01
N GLY A 27 -5.52 19.27 -12.99
CA GLY A 27 -6.28 20.52 -12.78
C GLY A 27 -7.63 20.34 -12.06
N ARG A 28 -7.92 19.14 -11.49
CA ARG A 28 -9.18 18.90 -10.77
C ARG A 28 -9.08 19.38 -9.32
N GLN A 29 -10.20 19.88 -8.79
CA GLN A 29 -10.30 20.22 -7.37
C GLN A 29 -10.67 18.99 -6.55
N VAL A 30 -9.81 18.59 -5.62
CA VAL A 30 -9.97 17.36 -4.86
C VAL A 30 -10.14 17.65 -3.37
N THR A 31 -11.09 16.96 -2.76
CA THR A 31 -11.28 16.87 -1.31
C THR A 31 -11.16 15.42 -0.88
N ILE A 32 -10.36 15.14 0.15
CA ILE A 32 -10.23 13.82 0.76
C ILE A 32 -10.99 13.81 2.07
N LEU A 33 -11.89 12.85 2.24
CA LEU A 33 -12.68 12.60 3.45
C LEU A 33 -12.20 11.31 4.11
N ASP A 34 -11.95 11.33 5.41
CA ASP A 34 -11.65 10.14 6.20
C ASP A 34 -12.38 10.17 7.55
N LYS A 35 -12.84 9.00 7.99
CA LYS A 35 -13.45 8.83 9.33
C LYS A 35 -12.44 8.97 10.46
N SER A 36 -11.16 8.81 10.17
CA SER A 36 -10.04 8.86 11.11
C SER A 36 -9.05 9.94 10.68
N ALA A 37 -7.89 9.99 11.32
CA ALA A 37 -6.77 10.76 10.83
C ALA A 37 -6.21 10.14 9.54
N ILE A 38 -5.81 10.99 8.60
CA ILE A 38 -5.28 10.58 7.29
C ILE A 38 -4.03 9.71 7.43
N GLY A 39 -4.01 8.60 6.70
CA GLY A 39 -2.84 7.76 6.56
C GLY A 39 -2.53 6.85 7.76
N GLN A 40 -3.45 6.63 8.71
CA GLN A 40 -3.18 5.89 9.96
C GLN A 40 -3.49 4.39 9.92
N GLU A 41 -4.07 3.88 8.82
CA GLU A 41 -4.46 2.48 8.72
C GLU A 41 -3.37 1.61 8.06
N SER A 42 -3.74 0.64 7.22
CA SER A 42 -2.79 -0.29 6.59
C SER A 42 -1.61 0.40 5.86
N SER A 43 -1.84 1.59 5.34
CA SER A 43 -0.80 2.37 4.66
C SER A 43 0.34 2.76 5.59
N TRP A 44 0.04 3.12 6.84
CA TRP A 44 1.04 3.43 7.88
C TRP A 44 1.72 2.18 8.41
N ALA A 45 0.93 1.11 8.62
CA ALA A 45 1.38 -0.11 9.31
C ALA A 45 2.30 -0.99 8.46
N GLY A 46 2.36 -0.79 7.16
CA GLY A 46 3.11 -1.65 6.23
C GLY A 46 4.63 -1.56 6.35
N GLY A 47 5.32 -2.56 5.80
CA GLY A 47 6.78 -2.64 5.84
C GLY A 47 7.51 -1.72 4.86
N GLY A 48 6.89 -1.35 3.76
CA GLY A 48 7.49 -0.44 2.79
C GLY A 48 8.39 -1.06 1.74
N ILE A 49 8.43 -2.38 1.63
CA ILE A 49 9.12 -3.06 0.53
C ILE A 49 8.42 -2.71 -0.79
N LEU A 50 9.19 -2.28 -1.77
CA LEU A 50 8.68 -1.96 -3.10
C LEU A 50 8.85 -3.15 -4.05
N LEU A 51 8.41 -4.32 -3.58
CA LEU A 51 8.28 -5.55 -4.35
C LEU A 51 7.27 -6.47 -3.63
N PRO A 52 6.39 -7.18 -4.35
CA PRO A 52 5.62 -8.27 -3.78
C PRO A 52 6.52 -9.40 -3.28
N ILE A 53 6.09 -10.10 -2.24
CA ILE A 53 6.75 -11.34 -1.82
C ILE A 53 6.56 -12.37 -2.94
N TYR A 54 7.67 -12.90 -3.46
CA TYR A 54 7.69 -13.84 -4.59
C TYR A 54 6.80 -13.39 -5.76
N PRO A 55 7.14 -12.30 -6.47
CA PRO A 55 6.27 -11.71 -7.49
C PRO A 55 5.95 -12.66 -8.65
N TRP A 56 6.80 -13.64 -8.93
CA TRP A 56 6.55 -14.70 -9.91
C TRP A 56 5.44 -15.69 -9.55
N ARG A 57 4.98 -15.69 -8.30
CA ARG A 57 3.82 -16.47 -7.83
C ARG A 57 2.52 -15.66 -7.87
N GLN A 58 2.60 -14.38 -8.21
CA GLN A 58 1.45 -13.47 -8.21
C GLN A 58 0.81 -13.40 -9.61
N PRO A 59 -0.48 -13.07 -9.72
CA PRO A 59 -1.11 -12.77 -11.01
C PRO A 59 -0.35 -11.68 -11.79
N ALA A 60 -0.30 -11.81 -13.11
CA ALA A 60 0.39 -10.87 -13.99
C ALA A 60 -0.08 -9.41 -13.80
N ALA A 61 -1.37 -9.22 -13.53
CA ALA A 61 -1.96 -7.91 -13.23
C ALA A 61 -1.27 -7.20 -12.04
N ILE A 62 -0.85 -7.93 -11.00
CA ILE A 62 -0.08 -7.36 -9.89
C ILE A 62 1.28 -6.88 -10.40
N SER A 63 1.98 -7.71 -11.18
CA SER A 63 3.28 -7.36 -11.76
C SER A 63 3.19 -6.12 -12.66
N ASP A 64 2.12 -5.97 -13.43
CA ASP A 64 1.94 -4.83 -14.35
C ASP A 64 1.86 -3.50 -13.55
N LEU A 65 1.08 -3.46 -12.47
CA LEU A 65 1.02 -2.29 -11.58
C LEU A 65 2.35 -2.05 -10.85
N VAL A 66 3.01 -3.12 -10.40
CA VAL A 66 4.28 -3.03 -9.69
C VAL A 66 5.36 -2.44 -10.58
N ILE A 67 5.58 -3.02 -11.76
CA ILE A 67 6.66 -2.58 -12.67
C ILE A 67 6.47 -1.12 -13.10
N GLU A 68 5.24 -0.71 -13.37
CA GLU A 68 4.97 0.70 -13.70
C GLU A 68 5.21 1.61 -12.49
N SER A 69 4.78 1.21 -11.30
CA SER A 69 5.03 1.97 -10.07
C SER A 69 6.50 2.11 -9.73
N LEU A 70 7.30 1.05 -9.93
CA LEU A 70 8.76 1.11 -9.68
C LEU A 70 9.44 2.21 -10.50
N LYS A 71 9.01 2.43 -11.75
CA LYS A 71 9.52 3.53 -12.59
C LYS A 71 9.12 4.91 -12.05
N MET A 72 7.97 5.01 -11.37
CA MET A 72 7.44 6.27 -10.86
C MET A 72 8.06 6.68 -9.51
N TYR A 73 8.45 5.72 -8.67
CA TYR A 73 8.87 5.97 -7.29
C TYR A 73 10.05 6.94 -7.14
N PRO A 74 11.14 6.86 -7.95
CA PRO A 74 12.27 7.79 -7.80
C PRO A 74 11.84 9.25 -7.96
N GLN A 75 11.10 9.56 -9.02
CA GLN A 75 10.62 10.91 -9.29
C GLN A 75 9.59 11.36 -8.24
N LEU A 76 8.62 10.50 -7.89
CA LEU A 76 7.63 10.78 -6.85
C LEU A 76 8.31 11.12 -5.52
N SER A 77 9.29 10.32 -5.09
CA SER A 77 10.01 10.54 -3.85
C SER A 77 10.77 11.87 -3.84
N GLN A 78 11.45 12.18 -4.95
CA GLN A 78 12.18 13.45 -5.10
C GLN A 78 11.23 14.65 -5.07
N GLU A 79 10.11 14.59 -5.78
CA GLU A 79 9.09 15.65 -5.80
C GLU A 79 8.52 15.89 -4.40
N LEU A 80 8.13 14.81 -3.71
CA LEU A 80 7.59 14.91 -2.36
C LEU A 80 8.59 15.51 -1.39
N PHE A 81 9.85 15.12 -1.46
CA PHE A 81 10.91 15.69 -0.61
C PHE A 81 11.12 17.17 -0.91
N THR A 82 11.28 17.51 -2.18
CA THR A 82 11.53 18.90 -2.61
C THR A 82 10.42 19.85 -2.17
N CYS A 83 9.16 19.43 -2.31
CA CYS A 83 8.02 20.28 -2.00
C CYS A 83 7.67 20.29 -0.50
N SER A 84 7.68 19.12 0.17
CA SER A 84 7.26 19.04 1.57
C SER A 84 8.38 19.25 2.59
N GLY A 85 9.64 19.15 2.18
CA GLY A 85 10.80 19.13 3.09
C GLY A 85 10.92 17.80 3.89
N ILE A 86 10.06 16.81 3.63
CA ILE A 86 10.03 15.52 4.34
C ILE A 86 10.50 14.43 3.40
N ASP A 87 11.67 13.85 3.67
CA ASP A 87 12.19 12.72 2.90
C ASP A 87 11.32 11.46 3.12
N PRO A 88 10.68 10.90 2.07
CA PRO A 88 9.96 9.63 2.14
C PRO A 88 10.84 8.43 2.51
N GLU A 89 12.14 8.61 2.54
CA GLU A 89 13.16 7.55 2.68
C GLU A 89 12.97 6.45 1.62
N TRP A 90 12.75 6.85 0.36
CA TRP A 90 12.92 5.94 -0.75
C TRP A 90 14.39 5.55 -0.84
N TYR A 91 14.68 4.24 -0.71
CA TYR A 91 16.03 3.76 -0.57
C TYR A 91 16.23 2.43 -1.33
N PRO A 92 17.01 2.41 -2.43
CA PRO A 92 17.32 1.22 -3.19
C PRO A 92 18.45 0.44 -2.50
N CYS A 93 18.12 -0.25 -1.39
CA CYS A 93 19.09 -1.03 -0.62
C CYS A 93 19.18 -2.50 -1.06
N GLY A 94 18.41 -2.91 -2.05
CA GLY A 94 18.35 -4.28 -2.53
C GLY A 94 17.60 -5.23 -1.60
N MET A 95 17.35 -6.45 -2.10
CA MET A 95 16.63 -7.50 -1.40
C MET A 95 17.27 -8.86 -1.61
N LEU A 96 17.66 -9.49 -0.51
CA LEU A 96 18.10 -10.88 -0.46
C LEU A 96 16.89 -11.79 -0.19
N ILE A 97 16.67 -12.77 -1.06
CA ILE A 97 15.68 -13.85 -0.87
C ILE A 97 16.47 -15.10 -0.48
N CYS A 98 16.31 -15.55 0.77
CA CYS A 98 17.09 -16.67 1.32
C CYS A 98 16.66 -18.01 0.75
N LYS A 99 15.36 -18.21 0.52
CA LYS A 99 14.77 -19.47 0.04
C LYS A 99 13.94 -19.22 -1.20
N ASN A 100 14.35 -19.82 -2.30
CA ASN A 100 13.68 -19.66 -3.59
C ASN A 100 13.60 -20.97 -4.36
N PRO A 101 12.72 -21.90 -3.93
CA PRO A 101 12.56 -23.19 -4.61
C PRO A 101 12.10 -23.05 -6.07
N ASP A 102 11.50 -21.91 -6.44
CA ASP A 102 11.02 -21.63 -7.80
C ASP A 102 12.02 -20.80 -8.61
N ILE A 103 13.31 -21.07 -8.48
CA ILE A 103 14.38 -20.22 -9.07
C ILE A 103 14.21 -19.97 -10.58
N ASN A 104 13.72 -20.95 -11.34
CA ASN A 104 13.50 -20.78 -12.77
C ASN A 104 12.36 -19.79 -13.06
N LEU A 105 11.23 -19.90 -12.33
CA LEU A 105 10.14 -18.92 -12.44
C LEU A 105 10.59 -17.52 -12.02
N ALA A 106 11.44 -17.44 -10.99
CA ALA A 106 12.01 -16.17 -10.55
C ALA A 106 12.88 -15.51 -11.64
N LYS A 107 13.75 -16.30 -12.29
CA LYS A 107 14.61 -15.82 -13.40
C LYS A 107 13.76 -15.36 -14.59
N ASP A 108 12.82 -16.19 -15.04
CA ASP A 108 11.93 -15.85 -16.16
C ASP A 108 11.13 -14.58 -15.88
N TRP A 109 10.64 -14.43 -14.64
CA TRP A 109 9.93 -13.22 -14.23
C TRP A 109 10.87 -12.00 -14.25
N CYS A 110 12.05 -12.09 -13.67
CA CYS A 110 13.03 -11.00 -13.65
C CYS A 110 13.42 -10.59 -15.07
N GLU A 111 13.71 -11.54 -15.95
CA GLU A 111 14.07 -11.28 -17.35
C GLU A 111 12.92 -10.61 -18.13
N SER A 112 11.71 -11.18 -18.03
CA SER A 112 10.52 -10.63 -18.70
C SER A 112 10.15 -9.22 -18.23
N ARG A 113 10.47 -8.89 -16.98
CA ARG A 113 10.17 -7.59 -16.35
C ARG A 113 11.38 -6.65 -16.28
N GLN A 114 12.53 -7.04 -16.81
CA GLN A 114 13.80 -6.26 -16.81
C GLN A 114 14.25 -5.89 -15.39
N ILE A 115 14.07 -6.80 -14.43
CA ILE A 115 14.58 -6.66 -13.06
C ILE A 115 15.94 -7.33 -12.98
N ARG A 116 16.95 -6.59 -12.52
CA ARG A 116 18.29 -7.15 -12.32
C ARG A 116 18.27 -8.17 -11.18
N TYR A 117 18.91 -9.29 -11.40
CA TYR A 117 19.06 -10.35 -10.39
C TYR A 117 20.42 -11.03 -10.53
N GLN A 118 20.88 -11.62 -9.46
CA GLN A 118 22.07 -12.48 -9.44
C GLN A 118 21.97 -13.50 -8.29
N GLN A 119 22.79 -14.54 -8.34
CA GLN A 119 22.98 -15.41 -7.19
C GLN A 119 23.55 -14.58 -6.04
N ALA A 120 23.05 -14.79 -4.83
CA ALA A 120 23.53 -14.04 -3.67
C ALA A 120 25.02 -14.35 -3.39
N PRO A 121 25.87 -13.33 -3.27
CA PRO A 121 27.27 -13.51 -2.87
C PRO A 121 27.36 -14.11 -1.45
N ASN A 122 28.33 -15.00 -1.22
CA ASN A 122 28.54 -15.63 0.10
C ASN A 122 28.71 -14.61 1.23
N SER A 123 29.32 -13.46 0.95
CA SER A 123 29.49 -12.37 1.91
C SER A 123 28.18 -11.80 2.46
N MET A 124 27.08 -11.95 1.75
CA MET A 124 25.74 -11.54 2.24
C MET A 124 25.08 -12.59 3.12
N LEU A 125 25.61 -13.80 3.14
CA LEU A 125 25.01 -14.95 3.84
C LEU A 125 25.67 -15.24 5.19
N THR A 126 26.88 -14.73 5.42
CA THR A 126 27.76 -15.12 6.54
C THR A 126 27.16 -14.82 7.90
N ASP A 127 26.46 -13.71 8.07
CA ASP A 127 25.91 -13.27 9.35
C ASP A 127 24.48 -13.75 9.60
N LEU A 128 23.94 -14.54 8.68
CA LEU A 128 22.57 -15.05 8.71
C LEU A 128 22.53 -16.53 9.12
N ASP A 129 21.60 -16.88 9.99
CA ASP A 129 21.39 -18.25 10.45
C ASP A 129 20.07 -18.78 9.88
N THR A 130 20.15 -19.35 8.69
CA THR A 130 19.02 -20.01 8.00
C THR A 130 19.55 -21.05 7.00
N ASP A 131 18.70 -22.03 6.67
CA ASP A 131 18.94 -22.92 5.54
C ASP A 131 18.70 -22.15 4.24
N PHE A 132 19.75 -21.96 3.46
CA PHE A 132 19.64 -21.30 2.16
C PHE A 132 19.22 -22.32 1.09
N ASP A 133 18.23 -21.93 0.29
CA ASP A 133 17.81 -22.67 -0.89
C ASP A 133 17.78 -21.72 -2.10
N GLN A 134 18.77 -21.87 -2.98
CA GLN A 134 18.95 -21.06 -4.19
C GLN A 134 18.80 -19.54 -3.92
N PRO A 135 19.60 -18.96 -3.01
CA PRO A 135 19.45 -17.58 -2.59
C PRO A 135 19.62 -16.61 -3.76
N LEU A 136 18.65 -15.68 -3.87
CA LEU A 136 18.57 -14.72 -4.95
C LEU A 136 18.79 -13.30 -4.44
N TRP A 137 19.66 -12.55 -5.10
CA TRP A 137 19.90 -11.13 -4.84
C TRP A 137 19.27 -10.25 -5.90
N LEU A 138 18.44 -9.29 -5.48
CA LEU A 138 17.77 -8.30 -6.31
C LEU A 138 18.32 -6.90 -5.94
N PRO A 139 19.37 -6.41 -6.62
CA PRO A 139 20.15 -5.25 -6.19
C PRO A 139 19.38 -3.92 -6.21
N ASP A 140 18.38 -3.78 -7.10
CA ASP A 140 17.69 -2.51 -7.35
C ASP A 140 16.38 -2.36 -6.56
N ILE A 141 15.99 -3.37 -5.78
CA ILE A 141 14.74 -3.28 -5.04
C ILE A 141 14.88 -2.25 -3.93
N ALA A 142 13.93 -1.33 -3.93
CA ALA A 142 13.89 -0.24 -2.97
C ALA A 142 12.88 -0.51 -1.86
N GLN A 143 12.97 0.27 -0.82
CA GLN A 143 11.96 0.45 0.21
C GLN A 143 11.56 1.93 0.28
N ALA A 144 10.41 2.20 0.89
CA ALA A 144 10.04 3.54 1.37
C ALA A 144 9.58 3.44 2.82
N ARG A 145 9.78 4.49 3.61
CA ARG A 145 9.33 4.49 5.00
C ARG A 145 7.89 4.98 5.08
N ASN A 146 6.95 4.07 5.26
CA ASN A 146 5.51 4.34 5.21
C ASN A 146 5.06 5.60 5.96
N PRO A 147 5.35 5.79 7.27
CA PRO A 147 4.92 7.00 7.99
C PRO A 147 5.47 8.29 7.38
N ARG A 148 6.69 8.26 6.87
CA ARG A 148 7.34 9.43 6.26
C ARG A 148 6.77 9.72 4.88
N LEU A 149 6.59 8.69 4.04
CA LEU A 149 5.95 8.82 2.73
C LEU A 149 4.54 9.39 2.84
N LEU A 150 3.72 8.89 3.77
CA LEU A 150 2.35 9.40 3.98
C LEU A 150 2.36 10.84 4.48
N LYS A 151 3.25 11.18 5.42
CA LYS A 151 3.40 12.55 5.91
C LYS A 151 3.85 13.51 4.82
N SER A 152 4.85 13.12 4.02
CA SER A 152 5.32 13.95 2.90
C SER A 152 4.24 14.16 1.85
N LEU A 153 3.49 13.10 1.50
CA LEU A 153 2.40 13.15 0.54
C LEU A 153 1.23 14.02 1.04
N LYS A 154 0.82 13.88 2.31
CA LYS A 154 -0.21 14.75 2.91
C LYS A 154 0.22 16.20 2.90
N THR A 155 1.47 16.49 3.31
CA THR A 155 2.01 17.84 3.33
C THR A 155 2.07 18.44 1.92
N TYR A 156 2.58 17.69 0.96
CA TYR A 156 2.59 18.06 -0.45
C TYR A 156 1.18 18.43 -0.94
N LEU A 157 0.22 17.55 -0.78
CA LEU A 157 -1.16 17.76 -1.23
C LEU A 157 -1.82 18.97 -0.57
N THR A 158 -1.56 19.17 0.72
CA THR A 158 -2.06 20.38 1.43
C THR A 158 -1.49 21.66 0.84
N GLN A 159 -0.20 21.70 0.55
CA GLN A 159 0.47 22.85 -0.08
C GLN A 159 -0.04 23.12 -1.49
N GLN A 160 -0.46 22.06 -2.21
CA GLN A 160 -1.07 22.18 -3.53
C GLN A 160 -2.57 22.56 -3.48
N GLY A 161 -3.17 22.71 -2.30
CA GLY A 161 -4.57 23.14 -2.15
C GLY A 161 -5.60 22.01 -2.12
N VAL A 162 -5.17 20.75 -2.03
CA VAL A 162 -6.08 19.63 -1.76
C VAL A 162 -6.64 19.74 -0.34
N SER A 163 -7.97 19.68 -0.21
CA SER A 163 -8.65 19.78 1.09
C SER A 163 -8.69 18.42 1.77
N PHE A 164 -8.46 18.40 3.09
CA PHE A 164 -8.59 17.21 3.93
C PHE A 164 -9.66 17.42 5.00
N ILE A 165 -10.55 16.43 5.14
CA ILE A 165 -11.62 16.39 6.15
C ILE A 165 -11.43 15.11 6.93
N GLU A 166 -10.85 15.26 8.12
CA GLU A 166 -10.53 14.14 9.02
C GLU A 166 -11.60 14.00 10.10
N HIS A 167 -11.70 12.81 10.70
CA HIS A 167 -12.64 12.49 11.78
C HIS A 167 -14.10 12.77 11.41
N ALA A 168 -14.48 12.50 10.16
CA ALA A 168 -15.81 12.77 9.63
C ALA A 168 -16.48 11.47 9.16
N ASP A 169 -17.29 10.90 10.04
CA ASP A 169 -18.09 9.73 9.70
C ASP A 169 -19.23 10.10 8.75
N ILE A 170 -19.44 9.28 7.73
CA ILE A 170 -20.60 9.39 6.84
C ILE A 170 -21.82 8.93 7.63
N THR A 171 -22.86 9.77 7.60
CA THR A 171 -24.13 9.52 8.32
C THR A 171 -25.31 9.29 7.39
N ASP A 172 -25.19 9.69 6.11
CA ASP A 172 -26.23 9.49 5.10
C ASP A 172 -25.67 9.64 3.69
N ILE A 173 -26.23 8.90 2.73
CA ILE A 173 -25.92 9.01 1.30
C ILE A 173 -27.24 9.04 0.53
N VAL A 174 -27.45 10.07 -0.29
CA VAL A 174 -28.58 10.17 -1.19
C VAL A 174 -28.17 9.78 -2.61
N ILE A 175 -28.85 8.78 -3.16
CA ILE A 175 -28.68 8.34 -4.53
C ILE A 175 -29.90 8.78 -5.33
N PHE A 176 -29.68 9.42 -6.46
CA PHE A 176 -30.73 9.84 -7.38
C PHE A 176 -30.24 9.73 -8.82
N GLN A 177 -31.05 9.16 -9.70
CA GLN A 177 -30.75 8.98 -11.14
C GLN A 177 -29.36 8.38 -11.39
N ARG A 178 -29.05 7.25 -10.74
CA ARG A 178 -27.76 6.53 -10.84
C ARG A 178 -26.54 7.36 -10.42
N ARG A 179 -26.70 8.34 -9.53
CA ARG A 179 -25.60 9.17 -9.04
C ARG A 179 -25.63 9.29 -7.53
N LEU A 180 -24.49 9.33 -6.92
CA LEU A 180 -24.32 9.81 -5.55
C LEU A 180 -24.59 11.33 -5.58
N HIS A 181 -25.80 11.73 -5.14
CA HIS A 181 -26.22 13.12 -5.19
C HIS A 181 -25.69 13.92 -4.00
N SER A 182 -25.80 13.36 -2.79
CA SER A 182 -25.22 13.99 -1.61
C SER A 182 -24.66 12.96 -0.64
N ILE A 183 -23.60 13.36 0.07
CA ILE A 183 -22.95 12.61 1.12
C ILE A 183 -22.95 13.50 2.37
N LYS A 184 -23.64 13.05 3.41
CA LYS A 184 -23.70 13.74 4.70
C LYS A 184 -22.74 13.11 5.68
N THR A 185 -22.01 13.92 6.41
CA THR A 185 -21.11 13.50 7.46
C THR A 185 -21.52 14.09 8.81
N THR A 186 -20.85 13.69 9.88
CA THR A 186 -21.00 14.29 11.21
C THR A 186 -20.66 15.77 11.23
N GLN A 187 -19.91 16.28 10.26
CA GLN A 187 -19.46 17.69 10.20
C GLN A 187 -20.29 18.53 9.24
N GLN A 188 -20.53 18.03 8.02
CA GLN A 188 -21.21 18.78 6.94
C GLN A 188 -21.70 17.86 5.84
N SER A 189 -22.38 18.42 4.84
CA SER A 189 -22.86 17.68 3.66
C SER A 189 -22.15 18.14 2.40
N PHE A 190 -22.00 17.23 1.44
CA PHE A 190 -21.29 17.43 0.17
C PHE A 190 -22.15 17.00 -1.01
N THR A 191 -22.05 17.71 -2.14
CA THR A 191 -22.58 17.34 -3.45
C THR A 191 -21.40 17.15 -4.43
N PRO A 192 -20.81 15.94 -4.52
CA PRO A 192 -19.66 15.72 -5.40
C PRO A 192 -20.12 15.48 -6.86
N SER A 193 -19.41 16.10 -7.81
CA SER A 193 -19.56 15.76 -9.22
C SER A 193 -19.07 14.36 -9.51
N GLN A 194 -17.96 13.95 -8.87
CA GLN A 194 -17.35 12.62 -8.91
C GLN A 194 -16.96 12.16 -7.52
N THR A 195 -17.18 10.88 -7.22
CA THR A 195 -16.75 10.25 -5.97
C THR A 195 -15.76 9.12 -6.25
N VAL A 196 -14.71 9.01 -5.45
CA VAL A 196 -13.75 7.90 -5.52
C VAL A 196 -13.72 7.21 -4.17
N LEU A 197 -13.99 5.90 -4.13
CA LEU A 197 -13.93 5.10 -2.92
C LEU A 197 -12.56 4.42 -2.78
N CYS A 198 -11.80 4.83 -1.77
CA CYS A 198 -10.47 4.32 -1.41
C CYS A 198 -10.45 3.83 0.05
N ALA A 199 -11.54 3.18 0.52
CA ALA A 199 -11.74 2.87 1.93
C ALA A 199 -10.96 1.63 2.43
N GLY A 200 -10.01 1.11 1.65
CA GLY A 200 -9.14 -0.01 2.06
C GLY A 200 -9.93 -1.23 2.51
N ALA A 201 -9.64 -1.74 3.70
CA ALA A 201 -10.31 -2.92 4.26
C ALA A 201 -11.81 -2.69 4.57
N TRP A 202 -12.26 -1.45 4.64
CA TRP A 202 -13.67 -1.09 4.90
C TRP A 202 -14.50 -0.92 3.63
N THR A 203 -13.94 -1.15 2.44
CA THR A 203 -14.66 -0.94 1.17
C THR A 203 -15.90 -1.82 1.05
N THR A 204 -15.80 -3.10 1.38
CA THR A 204 -16.95 -4.02 1.34
C THR A 204 -18.05 -3.61 2.34
N GLU A 205 -17.67 -3.22 3.55
CA GLU A 205 -18.63 -2.75 4.57
C GLU A 205 -19.29 -1.42 4.15
N PHE A 206 -18.52 -0.53 3.52
CA PHE A 206 -19.05 0.70 2.95
C PHE A 206 -20.16 0.40 1.91
N LEU A 207 -19.87 -0.49 0.96
CA LEU A 207 -20.84 -0.87 -0.08
C LEU A 207 -22.08 -1.51 0.53
N LYS A 208 -21.94 -2.43 1.46
CA LYS A 208 -23.08 -3.08 2.15
C LYS A 208 -23.94 -2.08 2.91
N GLN A 209 -23.33 -1.15 3.61
CA GLN A 209 -24.04 -0.18 4.44
C GLN A 209 -24.75 0.90 3.62
N TRP A 210 -24.07 1.45 2.62
CA TRP A 210 -24.53 2.64 1.91
C TRP A 210 -25.08 2.36 0.52
N LEU A 211 -24.73 1.23 -0.08
CA LEU A 211 -25.14 0.82 -1.43
C LEU A 211 -25.67 -0.63 -1.45
N PRO A 212 -26.62 -0.98 -0.57
CA PRO A 212 -27.07 -2.37 -0.39
C PRO A 212 -27.76 -2.98 -1.63
N GLN A 213 -28.18 -2.16 -2.60
CA GLN A 213 -28.81 -2.59 -3.83
C GLN A 213 -27.85 -2.63 -5.02
N THR A 214 -26.54 -2.50 -4.79
CA THR A 214 -25.55 -2.57 -5.87
C THR A 214 -25.52 -3.96 -6.50
N SER A 215 -25.26 -4.00 -7.83
CA SER A 215 -25.09 -5.26 -8.57
C SER A 215 -23.74 -5.93 -8.30
N ILE A 216 -22.75 -5.19 -7.76
CA ILE A 216 -21.42 -5.72 -7.48
C ILE A 216 -21.27 -6.19 -6.03
N GLN A 217 -20.53 -7.27 -5.87
CA GLN A 217 -20.11 -7.77 -4.57
C GLN A 217 -18.58 -7.88 -4.56
N LEU A 218 -17.92 -6.83 -4.04
CA LEU A 218 -16.47 -6.86 -3.90
C LEU A 218 -16.10 -7.65 -2.65
N ASP A 219 -15.28 -8.68 -2.82
CA ASP A 219 -14.76 -9.47 -1.72
C ASP A 219 -13.42 -8.88 -1.25
N ILE A 220 -13.53 -7.85 -0.39
CA ILE A 220 -12.36 -7.27 0.28
C ILE A 220 -12.49 -7.56 1.76
N GLN A 221 -11.58 -8.39 2.29
CA GLN A 221 -11.57 -8.81 3.69
C GLN A 221 -10.43 -8.15 4.45
N PRO A 222 -10.63 -7.76 5.71
CA PRO A 222 -9.56 -7.30 6.58
C PRO A 222 -8.63 -8.46 6.96
N VAL A 223 -7.35 -8.36 6.59
CA VAL A 223 -6.32 -9.33 6.96
C VAL A 223 -5.32 -8.66 7.87
N ARG A 224 -5.33 -9.04 9.17
CA ARG A 224 -4.42 -8.47 10.16
C ARG A 224 -2.99 -8.90 9.90
N GLY A 225 -2.06 -7.97 10.08
CA GLY A 225 -0.63 -8.25 10.10
C GLY A 225 0.07 -7.46 11.17
N GLN A 226 0.90 -8.14 11.95
CA GLN A 226 1.66 -7.55 13.04
C GLN A 226 3.14 -7.39 12.66
N MET A 227 3.77 -6.36 13.22
CA MET A 227 5.14 -5.93 12.91
C MET A 227 5.88 -5.60 14.18
N LEU A 228 7.18 -5.94 14.25
CA LEU A 228 8.10 -5.49 15.30
C LEU A 228 9.12 -4.50 14.75
N LEU A 229 9.61 -3.61 15.62
CA LEU A 229 10.70 -2.70 15.32
C LEU A 229 11.79 -2.84 16.38
N PHE A 230 13.00 -3.20 15.95
CA PHE A 230 14.19 -3.19 16.78
C PHE A 230 14.88 -1.83 16.72
N ASP A 231 15.40 -1.37 17.86
CA ASP A 231 16.23 -0.17 17.96
C ASP A 231 17.70 -0.56 17.77
N ALA A 232 18.05 -0.99 16.56
CA ALA A 232 19.38 -1.42 16.20
C ALA A 232 20.24 -0.23 15.75
N SER A 233 21.58 -0.48 15.64
CA SER A 233 22.52 0.51 15.16
C SER A 233 22.52 0.58 13.62
N PRO A 234 22.88 1.73 13.02
CA PRO A 234 23.22 1.80 11.61
C PRO A 234 24.22 0.69 11.23
N ASP A 235 24.14 0.21 10.01
CA ASP A 235 25.01 -0.85 9.46
C ASP A 235 24.82 -2.26 10.04
N THR A 236 23.91 -2.46 11.01
CA THR A 236 23.57 -3.81 11.50
C THR A 236 22.99 -4.70 10.39
N LEU A 237 22.26 -4.13 9.47
CA LEU A 237 21.69 -4.82 8.32
C LEU A 237 21.72 -3.87 7.10
N PRO A 238 22.51 -4.16 6.04
CA PRO A 238 22.67 -3.23 4.91
C PRO A 238 21.56 -3.31 3.86
N HIS A 239 20.80 -4.42 3.79
CA HIS A 239 19.78 -4.67 2.77
C HIS A 239 18.56 -5.38 3.34
N MET A 240 17.48 -5.40 2.59
CA MET A 240 16.29 -6.15 2.96
C MET A 240 16.53 -7.66 2.82
N ILE A 241 15.92 -8.44 3.73
CA ILE A 241 15.97 -9.90 3.69
C ILE A 241 14.55 -10.44 3.67
N LEU A 242 14.30 -11.40 2.79
CA LEU A 242 13.11 -12.24 2.77
C LEU A 242 13.50 -13.69 3.05
N ASP A 243 12.93 -14.28 4.09
CA ASP A 243 13.02 -15.69 4.38
C ASP A 243 11.62 -16.28 4.53
N ASN A 244 11.19 -17.06 3.55
CA ASN A 244 9.80 -17.50 3.36
C ASN A 244 8.82 -16.30 3.37
N ASP A 245 7.85 -16.28 4.27
CA ASP A 245 6.81 -15.24 4.35
C ASP A 245 7.18 -14.06 5.26
N HIS A 246 8.37 -14.10 5.87
CA HIS A 246 8.84 -13.09 6.80
C HIS A 246 10.03 -12.32 6.24
N TYR A 247 10.23 -11.11 6.73
CA TYR A 247 11.27 -10.20 6.24
C TYR A 247 11.87 -9.34 7.34
N LEU A 248 13.12 -8.93 7.10
CA LEU A 248 13.83 -7.89 7.83
C LEU A 248 14.05 -6.69 6.90
N ILE A 249 13.74 -5.48 7.38
CA ILE A 249 13.87 -4.25 6.59
C ILE A 249 14.71 -3.25 7.39
N PRO A 250 15.94 -2.93 6.93
CA PRO A 250 16.76 -1.91 7.57
C PRO A 250 16.21 -0.51 7.29
N ARG A 251 16.30 0.38 8.28
CA ARG A 251 16.02 1.80 8.13
C ARG A 251 17.31 2.60 8.19
N ARG A 252 17.35 3.77 7.55
CA ARG A 252 18.54 4.63 7.55
C ARG A 252 18.98 5.07 8.94
N ASP A 253 18.07 5.14 9.91
CA ASP A 253 18.36 5.44 11.31
C ASP A 253 18.83 4.22 12.13
N GLY A 254 19.11 3.10 11.47
CA GLY A 254 19.58 1.85 12.06
C GLY A 254 18.48 0.92 12.53
N LYS A 255 17.25 1.40 12.70
CA LYS A 255 16.13 0.54 13.12
C LYS A 255 15.88 -0.58 12.12
N ILE A 256 15.51 -1.76 12.62
CA ILE A 256 15.18 -2.91 11.78
C ILE A 256 13.74 -3.31 12.02
N LEU A 257 12.96 -3.25 10.95
CA LEU A 257 11.57 -3.67 10.95
C LEU A 257 11.46 -5.15 10.61
N VAL A 258 10.67 -5.87 11.39
CA VAL A 258 10.41 -7.30 11.23
C VAL A 258 8.94 -7.52 10.91
N GLY A 259 8.64 -8.31 9.91
CA GLY A 259 7.28 -8.64 9.52
C GLY A 259 7.19 -9.96 8.78
N SER A 260 6.00 -10.45 8.62
CA SER A 260 4.75 -10.05 9.26
C SER A 260 3.87 -11.25 9.48
N THR A 261 2.99 -11.18 10.47
CA THR A 261 1.92 -12.17 10.57
C THR A 261 0.87 -11.99 9.46
N VAL A 262 0.06 -13.03 9.25
CA VAL A 262 -1.12 -13.02 8.37
C VAL A 262 -2.26 -13.70 9.12
N GLU A 263 -3.27 -12.93 9.52
CA GLU A 263 -4.29 -13.40 10.45
C GLU A 263 -5.70 -12.99 10.00
N GLN A 264 -6.64 -13.94 10.08
CA GLN A 264 -8.06 -13.69 9.84
C GLN A 264 -8.73 -13.29 11.18
N ALA A 265 -8.63 -12.01 11.53
CA ALA A 265 -9.11 -11.47 12.81
C ALA A 265 -10.23 -10.42 12.64
N GLY A 266 -10.89 -10.38 11.47
CA GLY A 266 -11.85 -9.34 11.17
C GLY A 266 -11.23 -7.94 11.32
N PHE A 267 -11.97 -7.01 11.88
CA PHE A 267 -11.50 -5.63 12.08
C PHE A 267 -10.72 -5.41 13.40
N GLU A 268 -10.35 -6.48 14.09
CA GLU A 268 -9.57 -6.37 15.32
C GLU A 268 -8.10 -6.04 15.01
N LYS A 269 -7.62 -4.92 15.58
CA LYS A 269 -6.24 -4.41 15.37
C LYS A 269 -5.32 -4.59 16.58
N GLN A 270 -5.74 -5.36 17.57
CA GLN A 270 -4.90 -5.59 18.75
C GLN A 270 -3.71 -6.46 18.40
N THR A 271 -2.56 -6.11 18.98
CA THR A 271 -1.37 -6.95 18.93
C THR A 271 -1.48 -8.09 19.94
N THR A 272 -0.75 -9.18 19.70
CA THR A 272 -0.75 -10.36 20.58
C THR A 272 0.66 -10.69 21.04
N ASP A 273 0.81 -11.17 22.27
CA ASP A 273 2.10 -11.61 22.81
C ASP A 273 2.69 -12.76 22.00
N GLN A 274 1.85 -13.66 21.48
CA GLN A 274 2.30 -14.77 20.64
C GLN A 274 2.96 -14.24 19.36
N ALA A 275 2.32 -13.33 18.61
CA ALA A 275 2.91 -12.75 17.41
C ALA A 275 4.20 -11.97 17.71
N ARG A 276 4.24 -11.27 18.86
CA ARG A 276 5.46 -10.59 19.29
C ARG A 276 6.60 -11.58 19.52
N GLN A 277 6.32 -12.70 20.17
CA GLN A 277 7.30 -13.74 20.45
C GLN A 277 7.77 -14.43 19.16
N ASP A 278 6.86 -14.80 18.27
CA ASP A 278 7.16 -15.48 17.00
C ASP A 278 8.04 -14.62 16.09
N LEU A 279 7.68 -13.33 15.93
CA LEU A 279 8.46 -12.38 15.14
C LEU A 279 9.84 -12.10 15.77
N TYR A 280 9.93 -12.04 17.10
CA TYR A 280 11.20 -11.91 17.79
C TYR A 280 12.10 -13.14 17.57
N GLN A 281 11.56 -14.34 17.73
CA GLN A 281 12.29 -15.59 17.51
C GLN A 281 12.75 -15.72 16.06
N PHE A 282 11.88 -15.41 15.10
CA PHE A 282 12.26 -15.37 13.70
C PHE A 282 13.43 -14.42 13.45
N ALA A 283 13.32 -13.17 13.91
CA ALA A 283 14.32 -12.14 13.66
C ALA A 283 15.68 -12.47 14.29
N THR A 284 15.68 -12.90 15.55
CA THR A 284 16.92 -13.20 16.31
C THR A 284 17.54 -14.54 15.95
N ARG A 285 16.78 -15.45 15.33
CA ARG A 285 17.33 -16.64 14.68
C ARG A 285 17.97 -16.23 13.35
N LEU A 286 17.24 -15.55 12.46
CA LEU A 286 17.75 -15.20 11.13
C LEU A 286 18.97 -14.27 11.19
N LEU A 287 18.94 -13.26 12.07
CA LEU A 287 20.02 -12.32 12.29
C LEU A 287 20.38 -12.29 13.79
N PRO A 288 21.29 -13.18 14.26
CA PRO A 288 21.62 -13.33 15.69
C PRO A 288 22.07 -12.03 16.39
N ALA A 289 22.65 -11.09 15.64
CA ALA A 289 23.02 -9.78 16.15
C ALA A 289 21.84 -9.00 16.77
N LEU A 290 20.59 -9.29 16.38
CA LEU A 290 19.41 -8.62 16.92
C LEU A 290 19.13 -8.94 18.39
N LYS A 291 19.72 -10.02 18.95
CA LYS A 291 19.55 -10.38 20.37
C LYS A 291 20.03 -9.28 21.35
N GLN A 292 20.97 -8.44 20.92
CA GLN A 292 21.52 -7.34 21.73
C GLN A 292 20.69 -6.05 21.68
N TYR A 293 19.70 -5.96 20.81
CA TYR A 293 18.93 -4.74 20.61
C TYR A 293 17.50 -4.86 21.17
N PRO A 294 16.98 -3.80 21.80
CA PRO A 294 15.62 -3.82 22.33
C PRO A 294 14.58 -3.69 21.22
N ILE A 295 13.39 -4.26 21.47
CA ILE A 295 12.19 -3.95 20.67
C ILE A 295 11.68 -2.58 21.14
N CYS A 296 11.57 -1.62 20.22
CA CYS A 296 11.07 -0.28 20.51
C CYS A 296 9.61 -0.05 20.07
N ALA A 297 9.03 -0.93 19.21
CA ALA A 297 7.61 -0.84 18.83
C ALA A 297 7.05 -2.19 18.37
N HIS A 298 5.73 -2.37 18.58
CA HIS A 298 4.92 -3.49 18.10
C HIS A 298 3.54 -2.96 17.72
N TRP A 299 3.07 -3.21 16.51
CA TRP A 299 1.77 -2.75 16.03
C TRP A 299 1.14 -3.72 15.05
N ALA A 300 -0.13 -3.48 14.75
CA ALA A 300 -0.90 -4.23 13.76
C ALA A 300 -1.58 -3.29 12.76
N GLY A 301 -1.86 -3.80 11.57
CA GLY A 301 -2.66 -3.15 10.54
C GLY A 301 -3.55 -4.14 9.82
N LEU A 302 -4.61 -3.62 9.18
CA LEU A 302 -5.59 -4.42 8.44
C LEU A 302 -5.38 -4.24 6.94
N ARG A 303 -4.83 -5.25 6.28
CA ARG A 303 -4.65 -5.25 4.83
C ARG A 303 -6.00 -5.48 4.15
N PRO A 304 -6.32 -4.76 3.06
CA PRO A 304 -7.52 -4.99 2.24
C PRO A 304 -7.31 -6.20 1.33
N GLY A 305 -7.53 -7.41 1.84
CA GLY A 305 -7.33 -8.66 1.11
C GLY A 305 -8.42 -8.92 0.09
N THR A 306 -8.05 -9.24 -1.15
CA THR A 306 -8.92 -9.80 -2.18
C THR A 306 -8.57 -11.27 -2.41
N PRO A 307 -9.45 -12.09 -2.98
CA PRO A 307 -9.18 -13.53 -3.19
C PRO A 307 -7.93 -13.80 -4.03
N THR A 308 -7.64 -12.95 -5.01
CA THR A 308 -6.51 -13.10 -5.92
C THR A 308 -5.33 -12.18 -5.59
N GLY A 309 -5.50 -11.23 -4.65
CA GLY A 309 -4.55 -10.14 -4.39
C GLY A 309 -4.60 -9.00 -5.43
N VAL A 310 -5.36 -9.16 -6.52
CA VAL A 310 -5.55 -8.10 -7.54
C VAL A 310 -6.52 -7.06 -6.99
N PRO A 311 -6.18 -5.75 -7.05
CA PRO A 311 -7.09 -4.69 -6.59
C PRO A 311 -8.25 -4.47 -7.56
N TYR A 312 -9.31 -3.87 -7.06
CA TYR A 312 -10.42 -3.35 -7.84
C TYR A 312 -10.17 -1.88 -8.19
N ILE A 313 -10.08 -1.58 -9.50
CA ILE A 313 -9.80 -0.23 -10.01
C ILE A 313 -10.73 0.05 -11.20
N GLY A 314 -11.70 0.96 -11.03
CA GLY A 314 -12.62 1.28 -12.12
C GLY A 314 -13.89 1.96 -11.68
N PHE A 315 -14.83 2.10 -12.63
CA PHE A 315 -16.15 2.68 -12.41
C PHE A 315 -17.10 1.68 -11.80
N HIS A 316 -17.97 2.17 -10.92
CA HIS A 316 -19.08 1.40 -10.39
C HIS A 316 -20.14 1.19 -11.49
N PRO A 317 -20.61 -0.05 -11.74
CA PRO A 317 -21.53 -0.30 -12.87
C PRO A 317 -22.91 0.34 -12.71
N ASP A 318 -23.37 0.54 -11.49
CA ASP A 318 -24.71 1.08 -11.22
C ASP A 318 -24.73 2.59 -10.95
N LEU A 319 -23.56 3.21 -10.73
CA LEU A 319 -23.46 4.63 -10.34
C LEU A 319 -22.47 5.37 -11.25
N ASP A 320 -22.99 6.32 -12.01
CA ASP A 320 -22.24 7.02 -13.07
C ASP A 320 -21.15 7.96 -12.54
N ASN A 321 -21.18 8.32 -11.26
CA ASN A 321 -20.18 9.20 -10.64
C ASN A 321 -19.45 8.56 -9.46
N LEU A 322 -19.41 7.22 -9.40
CA LEU A 322 -18.63 6.49 -8.41
C LEU A 322 -17.54 5.66 -9.07
N SER A 323 -16.32 5.78 -8.57
CA SER A 323 -15.18 4.94 -8.95
C SER A 323 -14.58 4.33 -7.69
N ILE A 324 -13.88 3.20 -7.83
CA ILE A 324 -13.26 2.47 -6.72
C ILE A 324 -11.77 2.25 -7.02
N ASN A 325 -10.93 2.41 -5.99
CA ASN A 325 -9.51 2.05 -6.01
C ASN A 325 -9.13 1.42 -4.65
N ALA A 326 -9.33 0.11 -4.52
CA ALA A 326 -9.21 -0.61 -3.27
C ALA A 326 -8.82 -2.08 -3.45
N GLY A 327 -8.50 -2.78 -2.36
CA GLY A 327 -8.23 -4.23 -2.41
C GLY A 327 -6.79 -4.61 -2.75
N HIS A 328 -5.82 -3.74 -2.50
CA HIS A 328 -4.40 -3.94 -2.85
C HIS A 328 -3.66 -4.95 -1.97
N PHE A 329 -4.30 -5.53 -0.98
CA PHE A 329 -3.77 -6.52 -0.04
C PHE A 329 -2.41 -6.10 0.55
N ARG A 330 -1.36 -6.93 0.35
CA ARG A 330 0.01 -6.71 0.88
C ARG A 330 0.81 -5.68 0.06
N ASN A 331 0.34 -5.35 -1.14
CA ASN A 331 1.09 -4.64 -2.17
C ASN A 331 0.63 -3.19 -2.39
N GLY A 332 -0.24 -2.66 -1.51
CA GLY A 332 -0.84 -1.34 -1.69
C GLY A 332 0.16 -0.19 -1.81
N LEU A 333 1.30 -0.28 -1.12
CA LEU A 333 2.34 0.73 -1.26
C LEU A 333 2.98 0.64 -2.65
N VAL A 334 3.51 -0.53 -3.02
CA VAL A 334 4.24 -0.68 -4.29
C VAL A 334 3.35 -0.50 -5.51
N MET A 335 2.08 -0.93 -5.50
CA MET A 335 1.15 -0.73 -6.62
C MET A 335 0.50 0.66 -6.65
N GLY A 336 0.57 1.41 -5.55
CA GLY A 336 -0.18 2.64 -5.35
C GLY A 336 -0.04 3.68 -6.45
N PRO A 337 1.17 4.07 -6.89
CA PRO A 337 1.35 5.06 -7.96
C PRO A 337 0.68 4.68 -9.27
N ALA A 338 0.88 3.46 -9.77
CA ALA A 338 0.30 3.00 -11.03
C ALA A 338 -1.22 2.79 -10.92
N SER A 339 -1.72 2.29 -9.77
CA SER A 339 -3.16 2.16 -9.51
C SER A 339 -3.87 3.52 -9.55
N ALA A 340 -3.27 4.52 -8.92
CA ALA A 340 -3.80 5.88 -8.88
C ALA A 340 -3.82 6.51 -10.28
N ARG A 341 -2.74 6.35 -11.04
CA ARG A 341 -2.67 6.82 -12.44
C ARG A 341 -3.68 6.12 -13.32
N LEU A 342 -3.79 4.80 -13.22
CA LEU A 342 -4.78 4.03 -13.98
C LEU A 342 -6.21 4.55 -13.73
N LEU A 343 -6.60 4.73 -12.46
CA LEU A 343 -7.93 5.26 -12.16
C LEU A 343 -8.11 6.71 -12.62
N ALA A 344 -7.09 7.56 -12.45
CA ALA A 344 -7.14 8.94 -12.92
C ALA A 344 -7.28 9.01 -14.45
N ASP A 345 -6.57 8.17 -15.21
CA ASP A 345 -6.70 8.12 -16.67
C ASP A 345 -8.12 7.71 -17.09
N LEU A 346 -8.74 6.74 -16.40
CA LEU A 346 -10.13 6.36 -16.64
C LEU A 346 -11.09 7.52 -16.37
N ILE A 347 -10.98 8.21 -15.23
CA ILE A 347 -11.85 9.35 -14.86
C ILE A 347 -11.68 10.51 -15.83
N LEU A 348 -10.46 10.74 -16.30
CA LEU A 348 -10.12 11.83 -17.24
C LEU A 348 -10.29 11.43 -18.71
N GLN A 349 -10.78 10.22 -18.99
CA GLN A 349 -10.98 9.68 -20.34
C GLN A 349 -9.69 9.69 -21.18
N ARG A 350 -8.55 9.41 -20.53
CA ARG A 350 -7.26 9.22 -21.20
C ARG A 350 -7.04 7.74 -21.49
N THR A 351 -6.20 7.44 -22.46
CA THR A 351 -5.79 6.04 -22.72
C THR A 351 -4.82 5.58 -21.64
N PRO A 352 -5.18 4.59 -20.79
CA PRO A 352 -4.29 4.09 -19.76
C PRO A 352 -3.10 3.33 -20.37
N GLN A 353 -1.93 3.39 -19.70
CA GLN A 353 -0.77 2.57 -20.07
C GLN A 353 -0.95 1.09 -19.70
N ILE A 354 -1.74 0.82 -18.66
CA ILE A 354 -2.05 -0.52 -18.16
C ILE A 354 -3.48 -0.87 -18.60
N ASN A 355 -3.68 -2.09 -19.11
CA ASN A 355 -5.00 -2.57 -19.49
C ASN A 355 -5.92 -2.66 -18.25
N PRO A 356 -7.04 -1.92 -18.19
CA PRO A 356 -7.88 -1.87 -16.99
C PRO A 356 -8.73 -3.13 -16.76
N VAL A 357 -8.88 -3.99 -17.75
CA VAL A 357 -9.80 -5.15 -17.71
C VAL A 357 -9.54 -6.07 -16.53
N ALA A 358 -8.28 -6.32 -16.19
CA ALA A 358 -7.91 -7.20 -15.07
C ALA A 358 -8.29 -6.66 -13.68
N TYR A 359 -8.63 -5.39 -13.57
CA TYR A 359 -8.94 -4.69 -12.31
C TYR A 359 -10.41 -4.26 -12.22
N SER A 360 -11.20 -4.60 -13.23
CA SER A 360 -12.61 -4.20 -13.32
C SER A 360 -13.43 -4.75 -12.14
N LEU A 361 -14.57 -4.11 -11.91
CA LEU A 361 -15.47 -4.41 -10.78
C LEU A 361 -16.51 -5.51 -11.08
N HIS A 362 -16.28 -6.30 -12.11
CA HIS A 362 -17.21 -7.35 -12.58
C HIS A 362 -16.84 -8.71 -12.03
#